data_92b84523e7b023cb3db150bb167ab1a7
#
_entry.id   92b84523e7b023cb3db150bb167ab1a7
#
_cell.length_a   1.000
_cell.length_b   1.000
_cell.length_c   1.000
_cell.angle_alpha   90.00
_cell.angle_beta   90.00
_cell.angle_gamma   90.00
#
_symmetry.space_group_name_H-M   'P 1'
#
loop_
_entity.id
_entity.type
_entity.pdbx_description
1 polymer ?
#
loop_
_entity_poly.entity_id
_entity_poly.type
_entity_poly.pdbx_seq_one_letter_code
_entity_poly.pdbx_strand_id
1 'polypeptide(L)'
;MCGKKGCLETEASGFAVVRNVQEKLKAGVGSILQSDSKKIEDITLEEIVLACNQDDMLAIECVSAVGEKLGKAIASLINIFNPELVILGGLLSTTNEYIRLPIKSSLNKFSSSLVNNDTQLKTSKLGVSAGVMGACLLARRTIFSY
;
A
#
# COMPACT_ATOMS: atom_id res chain seq x y z
N MET A 1 13.77 8.44 -10.67
CA MET A 1 13.22 7.23 -11.29
C MET A 1 14.15 6.79 -12.41
N CYS A 2 14.25 5.49 -12.70
CA CYS A 2 15.23 4.93 -13.67
C CYS A 2 14.81 5.07 -15.16
N GLY A 3 13.68 5.71 -15.47
CA GLY A 3 13.14 5.90 -16.83
C GLY A 3 12.43 4.67 -17.43
N LYS A 4 12.45 3.52 -16.77
CA LYS A 4 11.72 2.32 -17.23
C LYS A 4 10.23 2.43 -16.89
N LYS A 5 9.37 1.82 -17.73
CA LYS A 5 7.91 1.75 -17.51
C LYS A 5 7.51 0.40 -16.92
N GLY A 6 6.35 0.37 -16.24
CA GLY A 6 5.76 -0.87 -15.72
C GLY A 6 6.40 -1.40 -14.44
N CYS A 7 7.15 -0.58 -13.70
CA CYS A 7 7.65 -0.97 -12.39
C CYS A 7 6.48 -0.98 -11.37
N LEU A 8 6.41 -2.02 -10.53
CA LEU A 8 5.40 -2.14 -9.48
C LEU A 8 5.41 -0.89 -8.57
N GLU A 9 6.57 -0.37 -8.23
CA GLU A 9 6.75 0.83 -7.42
C GLU A 9 6.02 2.06 -8.00
N THR A 10 6.06 2.24 -9.32
CA THR A 10 5.40 3.38 -9.98
C THR A 10 3.88 3.23 -10.09
N GLU A 11 3.35 2.02 -9.87
CA GLU A 11 1.94 1.68 -10.05
C GLU A 11 1.23 1.32 -8.75
N ALA A 12 1.94 0.82 -7.76
CA ALA A 12 1.38 0.22 -6.54
C ALA A 12 2.14 0.62 -5.26
N SER A 13 2.61 1.85 -5.18
CA SER A 13 3.29 2.39 -3.99
C SER A 13 2.58 3.62 -3.44
N GLY A 14 3.06 4.14 -2.30
CA GLY A 14 2.62 5.42 -1.75
C GLY A 14 2.80 6.58 -2.74
N PHE A 15 3.88 6.56 -3.53
CA PHE A 15 4.10 7.54 -4.60
C PHE A 15 2.98 7.49 -5.66
N ALA A 16 2.51 6.30 -6.03
CA ALA A 16 1.41 6.15 -6.98
C ALA A 16 0.10 6.72 -6.42
N VAL A 17 -0.16 6.53 -5.11
CA VAL A 17 -1.34 7.12 -4.45
C VAL A 17 -1.27 8.64 -4.51
N VAL A 18 -0.16 9.25 -4.09
CA VAL A 18 0.03 10.71 -4.11
C VAL A 18 -0.17 11.28 -5.51
N ARG A 19 0.47 10.69 -6.50
CA ARG A 19 0.31 11.11 -7.90
C ARG A 19 -1.15 11.04 -8.36
N ASN A 20 -1.84 9.93 -8.12
CA ASN A 20 -3.22 9.75 -8.55
C ASN A 20 -4.16 10.74 -7.87
N VAL A 21 -3.97 11.03 -6.58
CA VAL A 21 -4.73 12.05 -5.85
C VAL A 21 -4.50 13.43 -6.46
N GLN A 22 -3.23 13.81 -6.68
CA GLN A 22 -2.89 15.12 -7.26
C GLN A 22 -3.46 15.29 -8.66
N GLU A 23 -3.42 14.25 -9.51
CA GLU A 23 -4.00 14.27 -10.87
C GLU A 23 -5.51 14.47 -10.82
N LYS A 24 -6.23 13.78 -9.93
CA LYS A 24 -7.69 13.92 -9.78
C LYS A 24 -8.11 15.26 -9.19
N LEU A 25 -7.36 15.78 -8.21
CA LEU A 25 -7.60 17.13 -7.67
C LEU A 25 -7.41 18.20 -8.75
N LYS A 26 -6.38 18.09 -9.59
CA LYS A 26 -6.17 18.99 -10.74
C LYS A 26 -7.29 18.88 -11.78
N ALA A 27 -7.94 17.74 -11.88
CA ALA A 27 -9.11 17.53 -12.71
C ALA A 27 -10.42 18.05 -12.09
N GLY A 28 -10.36 18.62 -10.86
CA GLY A 28 -11.52 19.23 -10.20
C GLY A 28 -12.35 18.26 -9.35
N VAL A 29 -11.83 17.07 -9.03
CA VAL A 29 -12.53 16.14 -8.11
C VAL A 29 -12.45 16.69 -6.68
N GLY A 30 -13.60 16.81 -6.00
CA GLY A 30 -13.69 17.31 -4.64
C GLY A 30 -13.09 16.34 -3.61
N SER A 31 -12.41 16.88 -2.59
CA SER A 31 -11.82 16.14 -1.46
C SER A 31 -11.58 17.07 -0.29
N ILE A 32 -11.56 16.53 0.93
CA ILE A 32 -11.14 17.28 2.12
C ILE A 32 -9.65 17.69 2.09
N LEU A 33 -8.87 17.11 1.17
CA LEU A 33 -7.47 17.49 0.95
C LEU A 33 -7.31 18.84 0.25
N GLN A 34 -8.39 19.40 -0.31
CA GLN A 34 -8.36 20.73 -0.91
C GLN A 34 -8.41 21.81 0.17
N SER A 35 -7.44 22.73 0.13
CA SER A 35 -7.40 23.90 1.00
C SER A 35 -6.86 25.08 0.21
N ASP A 36 -7.45 26.26 0.42
CA ASP A 36 -6.99 27.50 -0.22
C ASP A 36 -5.56 27.90 0.19
N SER A 37 -5.08 27.35 1.30
CA SER A 37 -3.76 27.65 1.86
C SER A 37 -2.65 26.71 1.40
N LYS A 38 -2.98 25.60 0.70
CA LYS A 38 -2.00 24.57 0.34
C LYS A 38 -2.06 24.23 -1.14
N LYS A 39 -0.88 24.13 -1.77
CA LYS A 39 -0.78 23.67 -3.16
C LYS A 39 -1.03 22.16 -3.25
N ILE A 40 -1.64 21.71 -4.35
CA ILE A 40 -1.91 20.29 -4.61
C ILE A 40 -0.60 19.48 -4.64
N GLU A 41 0.49 20.07 -5.11
CA GLU A 41 1.81 19.45 -5.20
C GLU A 41 2.42 19.13 -3.82
N ASP A 42 2.00 19.84 -2.77
CA ASP A 42 2.54 19.69 -1.41
C ASP A 42 1.76 18.65 -0.58
N ILE A 43 0.77 17.99 -1.17
CA ILE A 43 -0.01 16.94 -0.49
C ILE A 43 0.87 15.72 -0.26
N THR A 44 0.95 15.28 0.99
CA THR A 44 1.76 14.15 1.43
C THR A 44 0.96 12.86 1.51
N LEU A 45 1.64 11.72 1.56
CA LEU A 45 1.00 10.42 1.73
C LEU A 45 0.31 10.31 3.10
N GLU A 46 0.89 10.90 4.14
CA GLU A 46 0.33 10.93 5.49
C GLU A 46 -1.04 11.60 5.52
N GLU A 47 -1.18 12.73 4.83
CA GLU A 47 -2.45 13.45 4.73
C GLU A 47 -3.50 12.64 3.96
N ILE A 48 -3.10 11.97 2.89
CA ILE A 48 -4.00 11.11 2.12
C ILE A 48 -4.49 9.93 2.97
N VAL A 49 -3.60 9.33 3.77
CA VAL A 49 -3.97 8.24 4.69
C VAL A 49 -4.93 8.75 5.76
N LEU A 50 -4.69 9.95 6.30
CA LEU A 50 -5.62 10.57 7.26
C LEU A 50 -6.98 10.84 6.63
N ALA A 51 -7.02 11.41 5.42
CA ALA A 51 -8.25 11.66 4.67
C ALA A 51 -9.00 10.35 4.38
N CYS A 52 -8.29 9.31 3.97
CA CYS A 52 -8.86 7.98 3.75
C CYS A 52 -9.54 7.43 5.02
N ASN A 53 -8.90 7.60 6.18
CA ASN A 53 -9.44 7.18 7.48
C ASN A 53 -10.58 8.10 8.00
N GLN A 54 -10.81 9.24 7.34
CA GLN A 54 -11.94 10.15 7.54
C GLN A 54 -13.03 9.97 6.46
N ASP A 55 -13.02 8.84 5.77
CA ASP A 55 -13.98 8.47 4.74
C ASP A 55 -13.98 9.39 3.50
N ASP A 56 -12.87 10.06 3.19
CA ASP A 56 -12.74 10.84 1.95
C ASP A 56 -12.77 9.93 0.73
N MET A 57 -13.75 10.14 -0.14
CA MET A 57 -14.02 9.29 -1.29
C MET A 57 -12.88 9.27 -2.30
N LEU A 58 -12.21 10.41 -2.55
CA LEU A 58 -11.09 10.49 -3.47
C LEU A 58 -9.89 9.70 -2.94
N ALA A 59 -9.56 9.86 -1.66
CA ALA A 59 -8.47 9.14 -1.01
C ALA A 59 -8.73 7.62 -1.02
N ILE A 60 -9.95 7.20 -0.66
CA ILE A 60 -10.37 5.79 -0.68
C ILE A 60 -10.23 5.20 -2.09
N GLU A 61 -10.73 5.90 -3.11
CA GLU A 61 -10.65 5.43 -4.49
C GLU A 61 -9.19 5.24 -4.96
N CYS A 62 -8.32 6.22 -4.65
CA CYS A 62 -6.91 6.16 -5.03
C CYS A 62 -6.16 5.04 -4.29
N VAL A 63 -6.41 4.85 -2.99
CA VAL A 63 -5.86 3.76 -2.19
C VAL A 63 -6.34 2.40 -2.71
N SER A 64 -7.64 2.27 -3.00
CA SER A 64 -8.23 1.04 -3.53
C SER A 64 -7.64 0.65 -4.89
N ALA A 65 -7.48 1.61 -5.80
CA ALA A 65 -6.89 1.38 -7.11
C ALA A 65 -5.43 0.88 -7.02
N VAL A 66 -4.65 1.42 -6.08
CA VAL A 66 -3.29 0.95 -5.79
C VAL A 66 -3.35 -0.44 -5.15
N GLY A 67 -4.28 -0.69 -4.25
CA GLY A 67 -4.52 -1.99 -3.63
C GLY A 67 -4.82 -3.09 -4.65
N GLU A 68 -5.64 -2.81 -5.67
CA GLU A 68 -5.91 -3.75 -6.75
C GLU A 68 -4.65 -4.13 -7.54
N LYS A 69 -3.82 -3.15 -7.89
CA LYS A 69 -2.55 -3.38 -8.61
C LYS A 69 -1.57 -4.18 -7.76
N LEU A 70 -1.46 -3.83 -6.48
CA LEU A 70 -0.62 -4.55 -5.53
C LEU A 70 -1.11 -6.00 -5.36
N GLY A 71 -2.42 -6.19 -5.26
CA GLY A 71 -3.03 -7.52 -5.15
C GLY A 71 -2.74 -8.42 -6.35
N LYS A 72 -2.73 -7.87 -7.58
CA LYS A 72 -2.33 -8.63 -8.78
C LYS A 72 -0.88 -9.10 -8.70
N ALA A 73 0.03 -8.22 -8.26
CA ALA A 73 1.44 -8.59 -8.10
C ALA A 73 1.63 -9.66 -7.01
N ILE A 74 0.94 -9.50 -5.87
CA ILE A 74 0.97 -10.49 -4.78
C ILE A 74 0.40 -11.83 -5.26
N ALA A 75 -0.70 -11.84 -6.03
CA ALA A 75 -1.27 -13.07 -6.58
C ALA A 75 -0.25 -13.84 -7.45
N SER A 76 0.54 -13.14 -8.26
CA SER A 76 1.62 -13.75 -9.04
C SER A 76 2.68 -14.39 -8.14
N LEU A 77 3.08 -13.70 -7.06
CA LEU A 77 4.05 -14.24 -6.09
C LEU A 77 3.49 -15.44 -5.32
N ILE A 78 2.22 -15.39 -4.92
CA ILE A 78 1.55 -16.52 -4.26
C ILE A 78 1.52 -17.74 -5.17
N ASN A 79 1.19 -17.57 -6.46
CA ASN A 79 1.17 -18.67 -7.42
C ASN A 79 2.55 -19.31 -7.66
N ILE A 80 3.64 -18.54 -7.49
CA ILE A 80 5.01 -19.03 -7.70
C ILE A 80 5.59 -19.67 -6.43
N PHE A 81 5.41 -19.02 -5.28
CA PHE A 81 6.12 -19.37 -4.05
C PHE A 81 5.26 -20.10 -3.01
N ASN A 82 3.94 -20.09 -3.17
CA ASN A 82 2.97 -20.64 -2.21
C ASN A 82 3.31 -20.32 -0.73
N PRO A 83 3.44 -19.02 -0.36
CA PRO A 83 3.78 -18.67 1.00
C PRO A 83 2.60 -18.90 1.95
N GLU A 84 2.86 -19.34 3.16
CA GLU A 84 1.84 -19.48 4.21
C GLU A 84 1.31 -18.12 4.68
N LEU A 85 2.14 -17.07 4.57
CA LEU A 85 1.83 -15.74 5.10
C LEU A 85 2.39 -14.62 4.20
N VAL A 86 1.51 -13.67 3.87
CA VAL A 86 1.88 -12.38 3.27
C VAL A 86 1.57 -11.27 4.27
N ILE A 87 2.55 -10.43 4.56
CA ILE A 87 2.41 -9.31 5.50
C ILE A 87 2.42 -7.99 4.73
N LEU A 88 1.36 -7.21 4.85
CA LEU A 88 1.28 -5.84 4.37
C LEU A 88 1.88 -4.90 5.40
N GLY A 89 2.88 -4.13 5.00
CA GLY A 89 3.55 -3.14 5.86
C GLY A 89 3.55 -1.74 5.24
N GLY A 90 4.17 -0.81 5.96
CA GLY A 90 4.27 0.59 5.54
C GLY A 90 3.01 1.39 5.85
N LEU A 91 3.05 2.70 5.51
CA LEU A 91 2.01 3.66 5.89
C LEU A 91 0.64 3.34 5.29
N LEU A 92 0.58 2.87 4.02
CA LEU A 92 -0.68 2.49 3.39
C LEU A 92 -1.41 1.35 4.12
N SER A 93 -0.70 0.51 4.85
CA SER A 93 -1.34 -0.57 5.61
C SER A 93 -2.21 -0.06 6.76
N THR A 94 -2.04 1.20 7.19
CA THR A 94 -2.84 1.83 8.24
C THR A 94 -4.21 2.32 7.75
N THR A 95 -4.48 2.28 6.44
CA THR A 95 -5.82 2.49 5.89
C THR A 95 -6.72 1.26 6.03
N ASN A 96 -6.24 0.20 6.71
CA ASN A 96 -6.98 -1.00 7.10
C ASN A 96 -7.74 -1.65 5.92
N GLU A 97 -9.07 -1.65 5.98
CA GLU A 97 -9.91 -2.32 4.99
C GLU A 97 -9.85 -1.67 3.60
N TYR A 98 -9.59 -0.36 3.52
CA TYR A 98 -9.53 0.37 2.25
C TYR A 98 -8.41 -0.13 1.33
N ILE A 99 -7.29 -0.57 1.88
CA ILE A 99 -6.21 -1.22 1.11
C ILE A 99 -6.37 -2.74 1.08
N ARG A 100 -6.82 -3.37 2.20
CA ARG A 100 -6.85 -4.81 2.37
C ARG A 100 -7.90 -5.48 1.49
N LEU A 101 -9.12 -4.93 1.40
CA LEU A 101 -10.20 -5.51 0.61
C LEU A 101 -9.91 -5.55 -0.89
N PRO A 102 -9.41 -4.47 -1.55
CA PRO A 102 -9.00 -4.52 -2.94
C PRO A 102 -7.89 -5.53 -3.22
N ILE A 103 -6.90 -5.65 -2.31
CA ILE A 103 -5.87 -6.67 -2.41
C ILE A 103 -6.51 -8.05 -2.36
N LYS A 104 -7.35 -8.33 -1.36
CA LYS A 104 -8.01 -9.64 -1.20
C LYS A 104 -8.89 -9.98 -2.39
N SER A 105 -9.64 -9.02 -2.92
CA SER A 105 -10.43 -9.19 -4.15
C SER A 105 -9.56 -9.60 -5.33
N SER A 106 -8.42 -8.92 -5.51
CA SER A 106 -7.46 -9.24 -6.57
C SER A 106 -6.81 -10.62 -6.38
N LEU A 107 -6.49 -11.01 -5.14
CA LEU A 107 -5.99 -12.35 -4.83
C LEU A 107 -7.00 -13.41 -5.25
N ASN A 108 -8.28 -13.26 -4.86
CA ASN A 108 -9.34 -14.21 -5.23
C ASN A 108 -9.54 -14.32 -6.75
N LYS A 109 -9.25 -13.24 -7.50
CA LYS A 109 -9.42 -13.19 -8.95
C LYS A 109 -8.23 -13.76 -9.73
N PHE A 110 -7.01 -13.57 -9.23
CA PHE A 110 -5.78 -13.80 -10.00
C PHE A 110 -4.86 -14.89 -9.43
N SER A 111 -5.10 -15.39 -8.21
CA SER A 111 -4.40 -16.56 -7.69
C SER A 111 -5.21 -17.84 -7.86
N SER A 112 -4.52 -18.97 -7.93
CA SER A 112 -5.17 -20.28 -7.92
C SER A 112 -5.91 -20.50 -6.60
N SER A 113 -7.14 -21.03 -6.65
CA SER A 113 -7.94 -21.28 -5.44
C SER A 113 -7.26 -22.24 -4.47
N LEU A 114 -6.51 -23.21 -4.96
CA LEU A 114 -5.76 -24.15 -4.12
C LEU A 114 -4.69 -23.43 -3.29
N VAL A 115 -3.91 -22.57 -3.93
CA VAL A 115 -2.80 -21.85 -3.29
C VAL A 115 -3.31 -20.70 -2.42
N ASN A 116 -4.35 -20.00 -2.86
CA ASN A 116 -4.92 -18.88 -2.12
C ASN A 116 -5.55 -19.28 -0.78
N ASN A 117 -6.05 -20.50 -0.65
CA ASN A 117 -6.62 -21.00 0.60
C ASN A 117 -5.55 -21.25 1.67
N ASP A 118 -4.31 -21.52 1.27
CA ASP A 118 -3.19 -21.81 2.17
C ASP A 118 -2.51 -20.52 2.64
N THR A 119 -2.63 -19.41 1.88
CA THR A 119 -1.96 -18.14 2.17
C THR A 119 -2.81 -17.21 3.03
N GLN A 120 -2.27 -16.78 4.16
CA GLN A 120 -2.88 -15.75 5.00
C GLN A 120 -2.37 -14.35 4.61
N LEU A 121 -3.28 -13.40 4.42
CA LEU A 121 -2.95 -11.99 4.25
C LEU A 121 -3.14 -11.25 5.58
N LYS A 122 -2.06 -10.72 6.15
CA LYS A 122 -2.09 -9.97 7.43
C LYS A 122 -1.48 -8.59 7.26
N THR A 123 -1.91 -7.66 8.10
CA THR A 123 -1.33 -6.32 8.22
C THR A 123 -0.29 -6.30 9.33
N SER A 124 0.84 -5.66 9.09
CA SER A 124 1.90 -5.48 10.08
C SER A 124 1.38 -4.65 11.27
N LYS A 125 1.66 -5.12 12.48
CA LYS A 125 1.40 -4.35 13.70
C LYS A 125 2.48 -3.32 14.02
N LEU A 126 3.61 -3.35 13.31
CA LEU A 126 4.76 -2.47 13.56
C LEU A 126 4.63 -1.11 12.84
N GLY A 127 3.71 -1.00 11.88
CA GLY A 127 3.49 0.23 11.12
C GLY A 127 4.79 0.78 10.50
N VAL A 128 5.00 2.08 10.66
CA VAL A 128 6.20 2.79 10.17
C VAL A 128 7.47 2.41 10.94
N SER A 129 7.36 1.86 12.14
CA SER A 129 8.50 1.45 12.97
C SER A 129 9.13 0.13 12.56
N ALA A 130 8.55 -0.61 11.60
CA ALA A 130 9.03 -1.93 11.18
C ALA A 130 10.50 -1.92 10.72
N GLY A 131 10.90 -0.89 9.96
CA GLY A 131 12.28 -0.76 9.46
C GLY A 131 13.29 -0.54 10.59
N VAL A 132 12.97 0.38 11.52
CA VAL A 132 13.84 0.67 12.68
C VAL A 132 13.96 -0.55 13.58
N MET A 133 12.84 -1.21 13.90
CA MET A 133 12.84 -2.42 14.70
C MET A 133 13.65 -3.54 14.05
N GLY A 134 13.51 -3.74 12.75
CA GLY A 134 14.29 -4.71 11.99
C GLY A 134 15.79 -4.43 12.03
N ALA A 135 16.19 -3.18 11.82
CA ALA A 135 17.59 -2.77 11.90
C ALA A 135 18.18 -2.97 13.30
N CYS A 136 17.45 -2.61 14.36
CA CYS A 136 17.87 -2.84 15.74
C CYS A 136 18.04 -4.34 16.05
N LEU A 137 17.11 -5.19 15.61
CA LEU A 137 17.18 -6.64 15.80
C LEU A 137 18.36 -7.24 15.04
N LEU A 138 18.62 -6.75 13.81
CA LEU A 138 19.78 -7.21 13.03
C LEU A 138 21.10 -6.83 13.70
N ALA A 139 21.24 -5.58 14.14
CA ALA A 139 22.41 -5.10 14.87
C ALA A 139 22.62 -5.91 16.16
N ARG A 140 21.56 -6.13 16.94
CA ARG A 140 21.61 -6.96 18.15
C ARG A 140 22.12 -8.37 17.86
N ARG A 141 21.57 -9.02 16.80
CA ARG A 141 22.00 -10.37 16.40
C ARG A 141 23.48 -10.41 16.00
N THR A 142 23.96 -9.37 15.30
CA THR A 142 25.36 -9.31 14.85
C THR A 142 26.34 -9.07 16.02
N ILE A 143 25.95 -8.24 17.01
CA ILE A 143 26.83 -7.86 18.13
C ILE A 143 26.81 -8.94 19.23
N PHE A 144 25.66 -9.52 19.50
CA PHE A 144 25.48 -10.47 20.61
C PHE A 144 25.32 -11.90 20.12
N SER A 145 25.95 -12.28 18.98
CA SER A 145 25.90 -13.62 18.38
C SER A 145 25.75 -14.75 19.44
N TYR A 146 24.53 -15.20 19.67
CA TYR A 146 24.14 -16.38 20.41
C TYR A 146 23.32 -17.29 19.49
#